data_2820ba271d0c6d3747826db94441ac37
#
_entry.id   2820ba271d0c6d3747826db94441ac37
#
_cell.length_a   1.000
_cell.length_b   1.000
_cell.length_c   1.000
_cell.angle_alpha   90.00
_cell.angle_beta   90.00
_cell.angle_gamma   90.00
#
_symmetry.space_group_name_H-M   'P 1'
#
loop_
_entity.id
_entity.type
_entity.pdbx_description
1 polymer ?
#
loop_
_entity_poly.entity_id
_entity_poly.type
_entity_poly.pdbx_seq_one_letter_code
_entity_poly.pdbx_strand_id
1 'polypeptide(L)'
;MIALPETLPALAAAVAAFTGVAILLLARHRRRYASRICRRWGLDPGDVAILSSDLGRQRSDRRLIADGLVGSPDVLFRDRRSRHIVVGEAKSRHYRGAVTAYERYQVTLYCGMAQRLYRRPVRAIILYGNGRRVPLAFDEGLYRELLAIRGDCRRAMD
;
A
#
# COMPACT_ATOMS: atom_id res chain seq x y z
N MET A 1 -0.80 52.31 -29.78
CA MET A 1 -0.82 51.94 -28.38
C MET A 1 -2.11 51.22 -28.12
N ILE A 2 -2.09 49.87 -28.09
CA ILE A 2 -3.31 49.06 -27.93
C ILE A 2 -3.55 48.94 -26.40
N ALA A 3 -4.62 49.58 -25.89
CA ALA A 3 -4.99 49.44 -24.50
C ALA A 3 -5.48 48.01 -24.29
N LEU A 4 -4.81 47.26 -23.39
CA LEU A 4 -5.27 45.96 -22.92
C LEU A 4 -6.60 46.13 -22.18
N PRO A 5 -7.59 45.29 -22.43
CA PRO A 5 -8.89 45.40 -21.78
C PRO A 5 -8.75 45.19 -20.28
N GLU A 6 -9.34 46.10 -19.48
CA GLU A 6 -9.28 46.06 -17.99
C GLU A 6 -9.86 44.76 -17.37
N THR A 7 -10.53 43.96 -18.18
CA THR A 7 -11.10 42.66 -17.77
C THR A 7 -10.07 41.53 -17.61
N LEU A 8 -8.90 41.67 -18.20
CA LEU A 8 -7.85 40.63 -18.16
C LEU A 8 -7.35 40.29 -16.73
N PRO A 9 -7.04 41.29 -15.86
CA PRO A 9 -6.59 40.99 -14.49
C PRO A 9 -7.67 40.35 -13.63
N ALA A 10 -8.95 40.75 -13.82
CA ALA A 10 -10.06 40.16 -13.09
C ALA A 10 -10.28 38.67 -13.48
N LEU A 11 -10.17 38.36 -14.75
CA LEU A 11 -10.27 36.97 -15.24
C LEU A 11 -9.13 36.11 -14.73
N ALA A 12 -7.90 36.62 -14.74
CA ALA A 12 -6.73 35.92 -14.22
C ALA A 12 -6.87 35.64 -12.69
N ALA A 13 -7.37 36.61 -11.91
CA ALA A 13 -7.64 36.43 -10.51
C ALA A 13 -8.72 35.38 -10.24
N ALA A 14 -9.80 35.38 -11.01
CA ALA A 14 -10.87 34.37 -10.90
C ALA A 14 -10.36 32.95 -11.22
N VAL A 15 -9.57 32.79 -12.26
CA VAL A 15 -8.95 31.49 -12.62
C VAL A 15 -8.00 31.01 -11.52
N ALA A 16 -7.16 31.89 -10.97
CA ALA A 16 -6.25 31.54 -9.88
C ALA A 16 -7.02 31.10 -8.62
N ALA A 17 -8.09 31.83 -8.25
CA ALA A 17 -8.93 31.46 -7.12
C ALA A 17 -9.61 30.12 -7.31
N PHE A 18 -10.19 29.87 -8.49
CA PHE A 18 -10.85 28.60 -8.81
C PHE A 18 -9.85 27.43 -8.77
N THR A 19 -8.65 27.62 -9.33
CA THR A 19 -7.57 26.63 -9.32
C THR A 19 -7.13 26.32 -7.88
N GLY A 20 -6.95 27.34 -7.05
CA GLY A 20 -6.63 27.20 -5.64
C GLY A 20 -7.67 26.39 -4.86
N VAL A 21 -8.95 26.69 -5.05
CA VAL A 21 -10.06 25.95 -4.44
C VAL A 21 -10.09 24.49 -4.91
N ALA A 22 -9.92 24.24 -6.21
CA ALA A 22 -9.88 22.89 -6.76
C ALA A 22 -8.74 22.06 -6.18
N ILE A 23 -7.53 22.62 -6.07
CA ILE A 23 -6.37 21.98 -5.44
C ILE A 23 -6.65 21.65 -3.97
N LEU A 24 -7.26 22.57 -3.21
CA LEU A 24 -7.60 22.35 -1.80
C LEU A 24 -8.65 21.23 -1.65
N LEU A 25 -9.66 21.20 -2.50
CA LEU A 25 -10.69 20.15 -2.48
C LEU A 25 -10.08 18.78 -2.81
N LEU A 26 -9.23 18.71 -3.83
CA LEU A 26 -8.53 17.48 -4.20
C LEU A 26 -7.59 17.00 -3.07
N ALA A 27 -6.85 17.91 -2.44
CA ALA A 27 -5.99 17.58 -1.30
C ALA A 27 -6.81 17.06 -0.10
N ARG A 28 -7.95 17.68 0.21
CA ARG A 28 -8.89 17.21 1.23
C ARG A 28 -9.44 15.83 0.91
N HIS A 29 -9.85 15.61 -0.34
CA HIS A 29 -10.36 14.33 -0.78
C HIS A 29 -9.31 13.22 -0.63
N ARG A 30 -8.08 13.46 -1.09
CA ARG A 30 -6.95 12.52 -0.95
C ARG A 30 -6.63 12.22 0.51
N ARG A 31 -6.62 13.23 1.38
CA ARG A 31 -6.39 13.04 2.83
C ARG A 31 -7.50 12.19 3.46
N ARG A 32 -8.77 12.44 3.15
CA ARG A 32 -9.90 11.65 3.65
C ARG A 32 -9.83 10.20 3.18
N TYR A 33 -9.48 9.98 1.92
CA TYR A 33 -9.29 8.63 1.37
C TYR A 33 -8.16 7.89 2.07
N ALA A 34 -6.98 8.49 2.18
CA ALA A 34 -5.85 7.92 2.91
C ALA A 34 -6.19 7.60 4.37
N SER A 35 -6.89 8.51 5.07
CA SER A 35 -7.33 8.29 6.44
C SER A 35 -8.29 7.10 6.58
N ARG A 36 -9.21 6.90 5.65
CA ARG A 36 -10.11 5.72 5.67
C ARG A 36 -9.33 4.43 5.51
N ILE A 37 -8.38 4.39 4.56
CA ILE A 37 -7.53 3.21 4.38
C ILE A 37 -6.75 2.95 5.67
N CYS A 38 -5.99 3.89 6.19
CA CYS A 38 -5.20 3.68 7.40
C CYS A 38 -6.05 3.16 8.57
N ARG A 39 -7.20 3.79 8.85
CA ARG A 39 -8.12 3.36 9.93
C ARG A 39 -8.64 1.95 9.71
N ARG A 40 -8.94 1.57 8.46
CA ARG A 40 -9.37 0.20 8.15
C ARG A 40 -8.32 -0.83 8.56
N TRP A 41 -7.05 -0.48 8.46
CA TRP A 41 -5.91 -1.32 8.86
C TRP A 41 -5.48 -1.13 10.32
N GLY A 42 -6.17 -0.29 11.09
CA GLY A 42 -5.82 0.00 12.48
C GLY A 42 -4.55 0.84 12.64
N LEU A 43 -4.22 1.63 11.61
CA LEU A 43 -3.05 2.50 11.59
C LEU A 43 -3.49 3.96 11.69
N ASP A 44 -2.71 4.78 12.40
CA ASP A 44 -2.94 6.22 12.44
C ASP A 44 -2.45 6.87 11.14
N PRO A 45 -3.30 7.68 10.46
CA PRO A 45 -2.91 8.36 9.23
C PRO A 45 -1.74 9.34 9.41
N GLY A 46 -1.50 9.83 10.62
CA GLY A 46 -0.37 10.69 10.95
C GLY A 46 0.95 9.92 11.03
N ASP A 47 0.90 8.68 11.48
CA ASP A 47 2.10 7.86 11.70
C ASP A 47 2.56 7.10 10.46
N VAL A 48 1.70 6.94 9.45
CA VAL A 48 2.05 6.16 8.26
C VAL A 48 1.87 6.93 6.96
N ALA A 49 2.61 6.52 5.94
CA ALA A 49 2.41 6.94 4.55
C ALA A 49 2.01 5.73 3.72
N ILE A 50 0.97 5.85 2.89
CA ILE A 50 0.58 4.83 1.93
C ILE A 50 1.57 4.88 0.77
N LEU A 51 2.24 3.77 0.48
CA LEU A 51 3.17 3.61 -0.64
C LEU A 51 2.44 3.10 -1.88
N SER A 52 1.52 2.15 -1.70
CA SER A 52 0.64 1.63 -2.73
C SER A 52 -0.65 1.11 -2.11
N SER A 53 -1.73 1.10 -2.88
CA SER A 53 -3.00 0.51 -2.48
C SER A 53 -3.74 0.01 -3.70
N ASP A 54 -4.18 -1.24 -3.69
CA ASP A 54 -5.08 -1.82 -4.70
C ASP A 54 -6.55 -1.72 -4.27
N LEU A 55 -6.81 -1.09 -3.12
CA LEU A 55 -8.14 -0.90 -2.56
C LEU A 55 -8.81 0.33 -3.19
N GLY A 56 -9.80 0.09 -4.06
CA GLY A 56 -10.65 1.12 -4.65
C GLY A 56 -10.32 1.50 -6.10
N ARG A 57 -10.90 2.62 -6.59
CA ARG A 57 -10.79 3.06 -7.98
C ARG A 57 -9.40 3.56 -8.40
N GLN A 58 -8.53 3.89 -7.45
CA GLN A 58 -7.15 4.30 -7.72
C GLN A 58 -6.22 3.10 -7.48
N ARG A 59 -6.19 2.18 -8.44
CA ARG A 59 -5.19 1.11 -8.47
C ARG A 59 -3.82 1.74 -8.61
N SER A 60 -2.99 1.57 -7.59
CA SER A 60 -1.57 1.83 -7.72
C SER A 60 -0.94 0.54 -8.24
N ASP A 61 -0.55 0.54 -9.49
CA ASP A 61 0.04 -0.60 -10.22
C ASP A 61 1.46 -0.98 -9.72
N ARG A 62 1.76 -0.70 -8.46
CA ARG A 62 3.07 -1.03 -7.89
C ARG A 62 3.11 -2.50 -7.49
N ARG A 63 3.47 -3.33 -8.46
CA ARG A 63 3.83 -4.72 -8.21
C ARG A 63 5.16 -4.77 -7.47
N LEU A 64 5.25 -5.65 -6.48
CA LEU A 64 6.53 -6.04 -5.91
C LEU A 64 7.19 -7.02 -6.89
N ILE A 65 8.42 -6.75 -7.26
CA ILE A 65 9.22 -7.64 -8.12
C ILE A 65 10.58 -7.81 -7.44
N ALA A 66 10.82 -8.99 -6.90
CA ALA A 66 12.09 -9.34 -6.26
C ALA A 66 12.29 -10.86 -6.24
N ASP A 67 13.53 -11.31 -6.26
CA ASP A 67 13.93 -12.73 -6.22
C ASP A 67 13.19 -13.58 -7.28
N GLY A 68 12.89 -12.96 -8.44
CA GLY A 68 12.14 -13.60 -9.53
C GLY A 68 10.65 -13.85 -9.22
N LEU A 69 10.12 -13.28 -8.17
CA LEU A 69 8.70 -13.27 -7.82
C LEU A 69 8.04 -11.97 -8.24
N VAL A 70 6.76 -12.06 -8.53
CA VAL A 70 5.88 -10.91 -8.77
C VAL A 70 4.69 -11.02 -7.82
N GLY A 71 4.39 -9.96 -7.10
CA GLY A 71 3.27 -9.92 -6.17
C GLY A 71 2.66 -8.55 -6.05
N SER A 72 1.38 -8.50 -5.67
CA SER A 72 0.64 -7.26 -5.46
C SER A 72 -0.15 -7.38 -4.16
N PRO A 73 0.42 -6.95 -3.02
CA PRO A 73 -0.34 -6.87 -1.78
C PRO A 73 -1.41 -5.78 -1.88
N ASP A 74 -2.52 -5.95 -1.15
CA ASP A 74 -3.64 -5.01 -1.18
C ASP A 74 -3.22 -3.59 -0.77
N VAL A 75 -2.26 -3.47 0.14
CA VAL A 75 -1.72 -2.18 0.56
C VAL A 75 -0.30 -2.29 1.11
N LEU A 76 0.49 -1.26 0.86
CA LEU A 76 1.80 -1.06 1.47
C LEU A 76 1.82 0.27 2.19
N PHE A 77 2.23 0.26 3.44
CA PHE A 77 2.46 1.45 4.23
C PHE A 77 3.95 1.56 4.59
N ARG A 78 4.37 2.77 4.86
CA ARG A 78 5.64 3.07 5.52
C ARG A 78 5.36 3.81 6.81
N ASP A 79 5.76 3.23 7.93
CA ASP A 79 5.78 3.90 9.21
C ASP A 79 6.75 5.09 9.16
N ARG A 80 6.30 6.27 9.58
CA ARG A 80 7.07 7.52 9.47
C ARG A 80 8.18 7.59 10.51
N ARG A 81 7.97 6.98 11.69
CA ARG A 81 8.91 7.01 12.81
C ARG A 81 9.94 5.91 12.67
N SER A 82 9.50 4.66 12.63
CA SER A 82 10.40 3.49 12.56
C SER A 82 10.93 3.23 11.16
N ARG A 83 10.31 3.82 10.12
CA ARG A 83 10.61 3.58 8.70
C ARG A 83 10.33 2.14 8.25
N HIS A 84 9.70 1.34 9.09
CA HIS A 84 9.28 -0.03 8.72
C HIS A 84 8.27 -0.01 7.58
N ILE A 85 8.33 -1.03 6.76
CA ILE A 85 7.30 -1.31 5.76
C ILE A 85 6.23 -2.19 6.40
N VAL A 86 4.97 -1.85 6.18
CA VAL A 86 3.84 -2.67 6.63
C VAL A 86 3.11 -3.17 5.40
N VAL A 87 3.10 -4.47 5.21
CA VAL A 87 2.36 -5.17 4.16
C VAL A 87 0.95 -5.45 4.69
N GLY A 88 -0.07 -5.02 3.96
CA GLY A 88 -1.46 -5.31 4.29
C GLY A 88 -2.08 -6.24 3.26
N GLU A 89 -2.72 -7.30 3.73
CA GLU A 89 -3.45 -8.28 2.91
C GLU A 89 -4.86 -8.48 3.47
N ALA A 90 -5.89 -8.26 2.66
CA ALA A 90 -7.29 -8.41 3.03
C ALA A 90 -7.82 -9.77 2.63
N LYS A 91 -8.58 -10.39 3.51
CA LYS A 91 -9.25 -11.68 3.26
C LYS A 91 -10.75 -11.50 3.42
N SER A 92 -11.52 -11.98 2.46
CA SER A 92 -12.99 -11.93 2.50
C SER A 92 -13.56 -12.86 3.59
N ARG A 93 -12.86 -13.95 3.89
CA ARG A 93 -13.29 -14.88 4.96
C ARG A 93 -13.22 -14.24 6.34
N HIS A 94 -14.00 -14.77 7.27
CA HIS A 94 -13.92 -14.42 8.69
C HIS A 94 -12.72 -15.10 9.35
N TYR A 95 -12.09 -14.39 10.28
CA TYR A 95 -11.06 -14.97 11.14
C TYR A 95 -11.69 -15.95 12.11
N ARG A 96 -11.16 -17.18 12.16
CA ARG A 96 -11.66 -18.29 13.00
C ARG A 96 -10.59 -18.79 13.98
N GLY A 97 -9.82 -17.87 14.56
CA GLY A 97 -8.83 -18.21 15.59
C GLY A 97 -7.42 -18.46 15.08
N ALA A 98 -7.23 -18.77 13.78
CA ALA A 98 -5.91 -19.03 13.21
C ALA A 98 -5.73 -18.42 11.82
N VAL A 99 -4.48 -18.04 11.51
CA VAL A 99 -4.02 -17.72 10.17
C VAL A 99 -3.68 -19.05 9.48
N THR A 100 -4.20 -19.28 8.28
CA THR A 100 -3.90 -20.52 7.53
C THR A 100 -2.45 -20.51 7.04
N ALA A 101 -1.90 -21.70 6.75
CA ALA A 101 -0.56 -21.83 6.18
C ALA A 101 -0.44 -21.06 4.85
N TYR A 102 -1.44 -21.17 3.98
CA TYR A 102 -1.48 -20.45 2.69
C TYR A 102 -1.40 -18.93 2.88
N GLU A 103 -2.18 -18.36 3.80
CA GLU A 103 -2.16 -16.92 4.08
C GLU A 103 -0.81 -16.48 4.65
N ARG A 104 -0.22 -17.30 5.53
CA ARG A 104 1.12 -17.07 6.06
C ARG A 104 2.16 -17.07 4.95
N TYR A 105 2.13 -18.05 4.06
CA TYR A 105 3.07 -18.14 2.94
C TYR A 105 2.95 -16.93 1.99
N GLN A 106 1.74 -16.58 1.61
CA GLN A 106 1.49 -15.43 0.73
C GLN A 106 2.05 -14.14 1.34
N VAL A 107 1.73 -13.87 2.60
CA VAL A 107 2.16 -12.65 3.27
C VAL A 107 3.67 -12.65 3.52
N THR A 108 4.27 -13.81 3.83
CA THR A 108 5.72 -13.96 3.97
C THR A 108 6.44 -13.64 2.65
N LEU A 109 5.93 -14.12 1.52
CA LEU A 109 6.48 -13.78 0.20
C LEU A 109 6.41 -12.28 -0.08
N TYR A 110 5.27 -11.63 0.21
CA TYR A 110 5.15 -10.19 0.06
C TYR A 110 6.10 -9.41 0.98
N CYS A 111 6.26 -9.85 2.21
CA CYS A 111 7.20 -9.23 3.16
C CYS A 111 8.65 -9.35 2.66
N GLY A 112 9.07 -10.52 2.22
CA GLY A 112 10.42 -10.73 1.68
C GLY A 112 10.69 -9.86 0.46
N MET A 113 9.77 -9.82 -0.51
CA MET A 113 9.87 -8.95 -1.67
C MET A 113 9.96 -7.46 -1.26
N ALA A 114 9.11 -7.04 -0.33
CA ALA A 114 9.12 -5.66 0.18
C ALA A 114 10.43 -5.33 0.89
N GLN A 115 10.99 -6.25 1.68
CA GLN A 115 12.27 -6.07 2.34
C GLN A 115 13.41 -5.88 1.33
N ARG A 116 13.45 -6.69 0.27
CA ARG A 116 14.43 -6.57 -0.81
C ARG A 116 14.35 -5.21 -1.52
N LEU A 117 13.13 -4.79 -1.87
CA LEU A 117 12.90 -3.54 -2.61
C LEU A 117 13.17 -2.28 -1.78
N TYR A 118 12.69 -2.27 -0.54
CA TYR A 118 12.78 -1.07 0.30
C TYR A 118 13.99 -1.04 1.21
N ARG A 119 14.69 -2.16 1.38
CA ARG A 119 15.85 -2.33 2.29
C ARG A 119 15.52 -1.84 3.71
N ARG A 120 14.36 -2.23 4.22
CA ARG A 120 13.82 -1.80 5.52
C ARG A 120 13.22 -3.01 6.24
N PRO A 121 13.17 -2.98 7.58
CA PRO A 121 12.42 -3.98 8.32
C PRO A 121 10.95 -3.99 7.86
N VAL A 122 10.37 -5.19 7.82
CA VAL A 122 9.01 -5.41 7.31
C VAL A 122 8.19 -6.16 8.35
N ARG A 123 6.93 -5.83 8.43
CA ARG A 123 5.89 -6.60 9.14
C ARG A 123 4.63 -6.63 8.30
N ALA A 124 3.70 -7.49 8.64
CA ALA A 124 2.44 -7.57 7.94
C ALA A 124 1.23 -7.41 8.85
N ILE A 125 0.09 -7.12 8.24
CA ILE A 125 -1.23 -7.15 8.86
C ILE A 125 -2.16 -7.88 7.89
N ILE A 126 -2.85 -8.93 8.37
CA ILE A 126 -3.97 -9.54 7.64
C ILE A 126 -5.27 -8.95 8.20
N LEU A 127 -6.10 -8.42 7.32
CA LEU A 127 -7.43 -7.89 7.64
C LEU A 127 -8.48 -8.86 7.14
N TYR A 128 -9.29 -9.42 8.04
CA TYR A 128 -10.36 -10.36 7.73
C TYR A 128 -11.71 -9.68 7.53
N GLY A 129 -12.63 -10.37 6.85
CA GLY A 129 -13.96 -9.88 6.54
C GLY A 129 -14.83 -9.50 7.75
N ASN A 130 -14.55 -10.05 8.92
CA ASN A 130 -15.18 -9.64 10.18
C ASN A 130 -14.47 -8.46 10.88
N GLY A 131 -13.57 -7.75 10.19
CA GLY A 131 -12.85 -6.61 10.73
C GLY A 131 -11.65 -6.96 11.64
N ARG A 132 -11.41 -8.26 11.91
CA ARG A 132 -10.27 -8.69 12.72
C ARG A 132 -8.97 -8.41 11.99
N ARG A 133 -8.01 -7.80 12.67
CA ARG A 133 -6.66 -7.52 12.19
C ARG A 133 -5.68 -8.43 12.94
N VAL A 134 -4.86 -9.13 12.19
CA VAL A 134 -3.84 -10.03 12.74
C VAL A 134 -2.47 -9.55 12.31
N PRO A 135 -1.67 -8.97 13.21
CA PRO A 135 -0.30 -8.61 12.90
C PRO A 135 0.56 -9.87 12.79
N LEU A 136 1.50 -9.86 11.84
CA LEU A 136 2.48 -10.92 11.64
C LEU A 136 3.87 -10.32 11.52
N ALA A 137 4.81 -10.90 12.25
CA ALA A 137 6.23 -10.63 12.03
C ALA A 137 6.67 -11.29 10.72
N PHE A 138 7.64 -10.68 10.05
CA PHE A 138 8.27 -11.30 8.90
C PHE A 138 9.18 -12.45 9.36
N ASP A 139 8.99 -13.60 8.74
CA ASP A 139 9.79 -14.80 8.96
C ASP A 139 10.73 -14.98 7.76
N GLU A 140 11.98 -14.60 7.93
CA GLU A 140 12.99 -14.70 6.87
C GLU A 140 13.40 -16.15 6.59
N GLY A 141 13.33 -17.03 7.59
CA GLY A 141 13.57 -18.46 7.44
C GLY A 141 12.56 -19.07 6.48
N LEU A 142 11.29 -18.90 6.78
CA LEU A 142 10.18 -19.35 5.94
C LEU A 142 10.26 -18.73 4.52
N TYR A 143 10.66 -17.47 4.39
CA TYR A 143 10.83 -16.85 3.07
C TYR A 143 11.87 -17.59 2.23
N ARG A 144 13.04 -17.91 2.83
CA ARG A 144 14.10 -18.66 2.14
C ARG A 144 13.66 -20.08 1.75
N GLU A 145 12.94 -20.76 2.62
CA GLU A 145 12.36 -22.08 2.32
C GLU A 145 11.39 -22.04 1.14
N LEU A 146 10.49 -21.06 1.10
CA LEU A 146 9.55 -20.88 -0.01
C LEU A 146 10.28 -20.60 -1.34
N LEU A 147 11.37 -19.83 -1.31
CA LEU A 147 12.19 -19.60 -2.50
C LEU A 147 12.89 -20.88 -2.98
N ALA A 148 13.39 -21.71 -2.05
CA ALA A 148 14.04 -22.99 -2.38
C ALA A 148 13.04 -23.95 -3.05
N ILE A 149 11.83 -24.13 -2.48
CA ILE A 149 10.77 -24.97 -3.06
C ILE A 149 10.45 -24.52 -4.50
N ARG A 150 10.35 -23.20 -4.74
CA ARG A 150 10.12 -22.69 -6.09
C ARG A 150 11.25 -23.07 -7.06
N GLY A 151 12.49 -23.01 -6.59
CA GLY A 151 13.67 -23.41 -7.37
C GLY A 151 13.60 -24.91 -7.76
N ASP A 152 13.20 -25.75 -6.83
CA ASP A 152 13.03 -27.19 -7.06
C ASP A 152 11.91 -27.47 -8.07
N CYS A 153 10.76 -26.79 -7.92
CA CYS A 153 9.66 -26.94 -8.87
C CYS A 153 10.06 -26.54 -10.30
N ARG A 154 10.86 -25.49 -10.47
CA ARG A 154 11.35 -25.09 -11.79
C ARG A 154 12.26 -26.15 -12.40
N ARG A 155 13.22 -26.65 -11.64
CA ARG A 155 14.15 -27.71 -12.11
C ARG A 155 13.42 -29.01 -12.49
N ALA A 156 12.29 -29.29 -11.87
CA ALA A 156 11.49 -30.47 -12.18
C ALA A 156 10.62 -30.33 -13.46
N MET A 157 10.49 -29.10 -13.97
CA MET A 157 9.70 -28.80 -15.20
C MET A 157 10.59 -28.63 -16.44
N ASP A 158 11.89 -28.42 -16.26
CA ASP A 158 12.91 -28.35 -17.31
C ASP A 158 13.45 -29.75 -17.62
#